data_16284f05d372906bfc6361bdaf64de03
#
_entry.id   16284f05d372906bfc6361bdaf64de03
#
_cell.length_a   1.000
_cell.length_b   1.000
_cell.length_c   1.000
_cell.angle_alpha   90.00
_cell.angle_beta   90.00
_cell.angle_gamma   90.00
#
_symmetry.space_group_name_H-M   'P 1'
#
loop_
_entity.id
_entity.type
_entity.pdbx_description
1 polymer ?
#
loop_
_entity_poly.entity_id
_entity_poly.type
_entity_poly.pdbx_seq_one_letter_code
_entity_poly.pdbx_strand_id
1 'polypeptide(L)'
;MYPSKNIIENAVNSKDHTTLVAAVKAAGLVGTLSGPGPFTVFAPDNRAFDKLPDGTVPMLLKPENKGKLTGILTYHVVPGRLSAEDLWKMVDDNGGKAELKTANGQTLWIKRVSDKHLAVWDAKGHAGRITISNVMQSNGVIHVIDNVVQPN
;
A
#
# COMPACT_ATOMS: atom_id res chain seq x y z
N MET A 1 4.72 -10.56 11.44
CA MET A 1 5.85 -9.87 10.77
C MET A 1 6.87 -9.42 11.81
N TYR A 2 8.12 -9.37 11.43
CA TYR A 2 9.23 -9.06 12.36
C TYR A 2 9.93 -7.77 11.97
N PRO A 3 10.19 -6.84 12.90
CA PRO A 3 10.86 -5.57 12.60
C PRO A 3 12.29 -5.71 12.07
N SER A 4 12.94 -6.85 12.32
CA SER A 4 14.29 -7.12 11.83
C SER A 4 14.33 -7.58 10.37
N LYS A 5 13.19 -7.89 9.77
CA LYS A 5 13.08 -8.34 8.38
C LYS A 5 12.54 -7.23 7.49
N ASN A 6 12.91 -7.25 6.21
CA ASN A 6 12.42 -6.23 5.27
C ASN A 6 10.97 -6.51 4.83
N ILE A 7 10.41 -5.57 4.08
CA ILE A 7 9.03 -5.63 3.62
C ILE A 7 8.73 -6.94 2.88
N ILE A 8 9.60 -7.34 1.96
CA ILE A 8 9.38 -8.54 1.15
C ILE A 8 9.49 -9.81 1.99
N GLU A 9 10.49 -9.91 2.86
CA GLU A 9 10.67 -11.06 3.74
C GLU A 9 9.44 -11.28 4.63
N ASN A 10 8.88 -10.21 5.15
CA ASN A 10 7.69 -10.29 5.97
C ASN A 10 6.43 -10.61 5.15
N ALA A 11 6.27 -9.97 4.00
CA ALA A 11 5.10 -10.18 3.15
C ALA A 11 5.01 -11.61 2.63
N VAL A 12 6.13 -12.20 2.23
CA VAL A 12 6.19 -13.58 1.74
C VAL A 12 5.67 -14.57 2.80
N ASN A 13 5.88 -14.27 4.07
CA ASN A 13 5.45 -15.12 5.19
C ASN A 13 4.05 -14.77 5.71
N SER A 14 3.38 -13.79 5.13
CA SER A 14 2.04 -13.37 5.57
C SER A 14 0.97 -14.11 4.78
N LYS A 15 0.09 -14.81 5.49
CA LYS A 15 -1.05 -15.52 4.88
C LYS A 15 -2.08 -14.57 4.29
N ASP A 16 -2.13 -13.33 4.77
CA ASP A 16 -3.13 -12.35 4.37
C ASP A 16 -2.71 -11.52 3.16
N HIS A 17 -1.48 -11.70 2.68
CA HIS A 17 -0.89 -10.90 1.59
C HIS A 17 -0.37 -11.75 0.44
N THR A 18 -0.89 -12.97 0.25
CA THR A 18 -0.43 -13.86 -0.82
C THR A 18 -0.67 -13.27 -2.21
N THR A 19 -1.79 -12.60 -2.42
CA THR A 19 -2.11 -11.95 -3.70
C THR A 19 -1.18 -10.76 -3.95
N LEU A 20 -0.92 -9.96 -2.92
CA LEU A 20 0.00 -8.82 -3.03
C LEU A 20 1.41 -9.31 -3.41
N VAL A 21 1.89 -10.38 -2.78
CA VAL A 21 3.21 -10.94 -3.08
C VAL A 21 3.29 -11.43 -4.52
N ALA A 22 2.26 -12.14 -4.99
CA ALA A 22 2.19 -12.57 -6.39
C ALA A 22 2.25 -11.38 -7.35
N ALA A 23 1.54 -10.30 -7.02
CA ALA A 23 1.54 -9.09 -7.83
C ALA A 23 2.92 -8.41 -7.83
N VAL A 24 3.56 -8.31 -6.67
CA VAL A 24 4.90 -7.73 -6.56
C VAL A 24 5.92 -8.51 -7.38
N LYS A 25 5.85 -9.84 -7.35
CA LYS A 25 6.74 -10.69 -8.16
C LYS A 25 6.48 -10.51 -9.65
N ALA A 26 5.21 -10.49 -10.06
CA ALA A 26 4.83 -10.31 -11.46
C ALA A 26 5.26 -8.94 -12.00
N ALA A 27 5.24 -7.90 -11.15
CA ALA A 27 5.67 -6.56 -11.52
C ALA A 27 7.18 -6.36 -11.48
N GLY A 28 7.94 -7.33 -10.94
CA GLY A 28 9.39 -7.21 -10.82
C GLY A 28 9.85 -6.24 -9.74
N LEU A 29 9.05 -6.03 -8.70
CA LEU A 29 9.32 -5.05 -7.64
C LEU A 29 9.98 -5.66 -6.39
N VAL A 30 10.25 -6.95 -6.38
CA VAL A 30 10.88 -7.61 -5.22
C VAL A 30 12.20 -6.93 -4.85
N GLY A 31 13.06 -6.68 -5.82
CA GLY A 31 14.34 -6.01 -5.58
C GLY A 31 14.17 -4.58 -5.08
N THR A 32 13.22 -3.84 -5.63
CA THR A 32 12.93 -2.45 -5.22
C THR A 32 12.49 -2.39 -3.77
N LEU A 33 11.54 -3.24 -3.38
CA LEU A 33 10.99 -3.23 -2.02
C LEU A 33 11.89 -3.95 -1.01
N SER A 34 12.91 -4.66 -1.46
CA SER A 34 13.95 -5.23 -0.60
C SER A 34 15.11 -4.26 -0.37
N GLY A 35 15.12 -3.13 -1.06
CA GLY A 35 16.17 -2.12 -0.95
C GLY A 35 16.17 -1.40 0.38
N PRO A 36 17.14 -0.49 0.60
CA PRO A 36 17.33 0.14 1.91
C PRO A 36 16.21 1.09 2.35
N GLY A 37 15.36 1.54 1.45
CA GLY A 37 14.23 2.41 1.80
C GLY A 37 14.65 3.73 2.45
N PRO A 38 13.91 4.23 3.48
CA PRO A 38 12.69 3.63 4.02
C PRO A 38 11.47 3.80 3.13
N PHE A 39 10.51 2.89 3.28
CA PHE A 39 9.24 2.93 2.53
C PHE A 39 8.05 2.82 3.47
N THR A 40 6.96 3.50 3.11
CA THR A 40 5.65 3.26 3.72
C THR A 40 4.81 2.54 2.68
N VAL A 41 4.32 1.35 3.01
CA VAL A 41 3.51 0.54 2.10
C VAL A 41 2.10 0.42 2.67
N PHE A 42 1.11 0.88 1.90
CA PHE A 42 -0.30 0.65 2.20
C PHE A 42 -0.66 -0.67 1.54
N ALA A 43 -0.61 -1.75 2.30
CA ALA A 43 -0.67 -3.10 1.78
C ALA A 43 -2.11 -3.63 1.76
N PRO A 44 -2.73 -3.78 0.57
CA PRO A 44 -4.04 -4.42 0.49
C PRO A 44 -3.91 -5.90 0.88
N ASP A 45 -4.78 -6.37 1.73
CA ASP A 45 -4.81 -7.79 2.08
C ASP A 45 -5.55 -8.60 0.99
N ASN A 46 -5.62 -9.92 1.16
CA ASN A 46 -6.28 -10.77 0.16
C ASN A 46 -7.74 -10.38 -0.03
N ARG A 47 -8.43 -9.97 1.03
CA ARG A 47 -9.84 -9.55 0.95
C ARG A 47 -10.00 -8.26 0.15
N ALA A 48 -9.02 -7.37 0.21
CA ALA A 48 -9.03 -6.15 -0.59
C ALA A 48 -8.98 -6.48 -2.08
N PHE A 49 -8.15 -7.41 -2.48
CA PHE A 49 -8.08 -7.86 -3.87
C PHE A 49 -9.35 -8.59 -4.31
N ASP A 50 -10.00 -9.31 -3.39
CA ASP A 50 -11.26 -10.02 -3.69
C ASP A 50 -12.41 -9.06 -4.00
N LYS A 51 -12.32 -7.81 -3.58
CA LYS A 51 -13.32 -6.78 -3.90
C LYS A 51 -13.23 -6.25 -5.32
N LEU A 52 -12.15 -6.54 -6.02
CA LEU A 52 -12.02 -6.18 -7.44
C LEU A 52 -12.93 -7.06 -8.29
N PRO A 53 -13.41 -6.56 -9.45
CA PRO A 53 -14.23 -7.36 -10.35
C PRO A 53 -13.54 -8.68 -10.71
N ASP A 54 -14.34 -9.72 -10.95
CA ASP A 54 -13.84 -11.03 -11.36
C ASP A 54 -12.96 -10.91 -12.60
N GLY A 55 -11.81 -11.59 -12.58
CA GLY A 55 -10.86 -11.57 -13.68
C GLY A 55 -9.88 -10.41 -13.67
N THR A 56 -10.06 -9.41 -12.79
CA THR A 56 -9.14 -8.26 -12.73
C THR A 56 -7.74 -8.68 -12.27
N VAL A 57 -7.65 -9.44 -11.19
CA VAL A 57 -6.33 -9.87 -10.67
C VAL A 57 -5.61 -10.77 -11.66
N PRO A 58 -6.23 -11.84 -12.22
CA PRO A 58 -5.56 -12.65 -13.24
C PRO A 58 -5.11 -11.84 -14.46
N MET A 59 -5.91 -10.85 -14.90
CA MET A 59 -5.57 -9.97 -16.01
C MET A 59 -4.31 -9.14 -15.69
N LEU A 60 -4.25 -8.57 -14.49
CA LEU A 60 -3.12 -7.73 -14.07
C LEU A 60 -1.83 -8.53 -13.91
N LEU A 61 -1.92 -9.81 -13.60
CA LEU A 61 -0.75 -10.68 -13.44
C LEU A 61 -0.15 -11.13 -14.77
N LYS A 62 -0.81 -10.88 -15.89
CA LYS A 62 -0.27 -11.21 -17.21
C LYS A 62 0.94 -10.36 -17.55
N PRO A 63 1.98 -10.93 -18.19
CA PRO A 63 3.18 -10.17 -18.55
C PRO A 63 2.91 -8.92 -19.40
N GLU A 64 1.91 -8.96 -20.26
CA GLU A 64 1.52 -7.83 -21.11
C GLU A 64 0.97 -6.64 -20.32
N ASN A 65 0.52 -6.86 -19.08
CA ASN A 65 -0.03 -5.83 -18.20
C ASN A 65 0.94 -5.44 -17.06
N LYS A 66 2.21 -5.84 -17.17
CA LYS A 66 3.22 -5.56 -16.15
C LYS A 66 3.35 -4.07 -15.82
N GLY A 67 3.34 -3.22 -16.83
CA GLY A 67 3.44 -1.77 -16.64
C GLY A 67 2.26 -1.20 -15.84
N LYS A 68 1.05 -1.68 -16.13
CA LYS A 68 -0.15 -1.28 -15.41
C LYS A 68 -0.12 -1.76 -13.96
N LEU A 69 0.29 -3.00 -13.75
CA LEU A 69 0.44 -3.58 -12.41
C LEU A 69 1.49 -2.83 -11.60
N THR A 70 2.64 -2.52 -12.20
CA THR A 70 3.69 -1.73 -11.56
C THR A 70 3.18 -0.37 -11.12
N GLY A 71 2.40 0.30 -11.98
CA GLY A 71 1.78 1.59 -11.65
C GLY A 71 0.86 1.50 -10.45
N ILE A 72 0.02 0.47 -10.38
CA ILE A 72 -0.89 0.27 -9.26
C ILE A 72 -0.11 0.00 -7.97
N LEU A 73 0.88 -0.89 -8.01
CA LEU A 73 1.65 -1.24 -6.82
C LEU A 73 2.49 -0.08 -6.30
N THR A 74 3.15 0.67 -7.18
CA THR A 74 3.93 1.84 -6.76
C THR A 74 3.05 2.97 -6.24
N TYR A 75 1.78 2.98 -6.63
CA TYR A 75 0.80 3.92 -6.06
C TYR A 75 0.50 3.64 -4.59
N HIS A 76 0.74 2.41 -4.11
CA HIS A 76 0.58 2.05 -2.70
C HIS A 76 1.86 2.25 -1.88
N VAL A 77 2.94 2.71 -2.51
CA VAL A 77 4.23 2.90 -1.85
C VAL A 77 4.54 4.38 -1.77
N VAL A 78 4.86 4.86 -0.57
CA VAL A 78 5.27 6.25 -0.33
C VAL A 78 6.70 6.22 0.18
N PRO A 79 7.65 6.95 -0.45
CA PRO A 79 9.00 7.06 0.08
C PRO A 79 8.99 7.69 1.47
N GLY A 80 9.81 7.15 2.37
CA GLY A 80 9.88 7.60 3.76
C GLY A 80 9.14 6.66 4.70
N ARG A 81 9.46 6.74 5.98
CA ARG A 81 8.80 5.95 7.02
C ARG A 81 7.77 6.82 7.74
N LEU A 82 6.50 6.59 7.45
CA LEU A 82 5.38 7.32 8.03
C LEU A 82 4.59 6.39 8.94
N SER A 83 4.74 6.56 10.26
CA SER A 83 3.94 5.82 11.23
C SER A 83 2.50 6.30 11.24
N ALA A 84 1.62 5.56 11.92
CA ALA A 84 0.23 6.00 12.08
C ALA A 84 0.17 7.35 12.79
N GLU A 85 1.03 7.57 13.78
CA GLU A 85 1.11 8.84 14.50
C GLU A 85 1.48 9.97 13.56
N ASP A 86 2.43 9.75 12.66
CA ASP A 86 2.82 10.73 11.64
C ASP A 86 1.65 11.05 10.71
N LEU A 87 0.91 10.04 10.28
CA LEU A 87 -0.25 10.20 9.41
C LEU A 87 -1.38 10.97 10.10
N TRP A 88 -1.67 10.65 11.36
CA TRP A 88 -2.67 11.38 12.15
C TRP A 88 -2.31 12.85 12.31
N LYS A 89 -1.03 13.14 12.60
CA LYS A 89 -0.55 14.51 12.73
C LYS A 89 -0.71 15.27 11.42
N MET A 90 -0.33 14.66 10.30
CA MET A 90 -0.46 15.29 8.98
C MET A 90 -1.93 15.60 8.66
N VAL A 91 -2.84 14.69 8.97
CA VAL A 91 -4.27 14.88 8.76
C VAL A 91 -4.80 16.01 9.64
N ASP A 92 -4.44 16.03 10.92
CA ASP A 92 -4.88 17.06 11.85
C ASP A 92 -4.33 18.43 11.47
N ASP A 93 -3.07 18.52 11.05
CA ASP A 93 -2.43 19.78 10.66
C ASP A 93 -3.01 20.35 9.36
N ASN A 94 -3.66 19.52 8.55
CA ASN A 94 -4.18 19.90 7.24
C ASN A 94 -5.72 19.86 7.15
N GLY A 95 -6.39 19.97 8.28
CA GLY A 95 -7.85 20.11 8.31
C GLY A 95 -8.61 18.82 8.02
N GLY A 96 -8.02 17.67 8.30
CA GLY A 96 -8.69 16.37 8.16
C GLY A 96 -8.31 15.58 6.92
N LYS A 97 -7.39 16.09 6.10
CA LYS A 97 -6.93 15.44 4.88
C LYS A 97 -5.45 15.75 4.66
N ALA A 98 -4.66 14.71 4.40
CA ALA A 98 -3.25 14.87 4.07
C ALA A 98 -2.97 14.34 2.66
N GLU A 99 -2.04 14.96 1.96
CA GLU A 99 -1.59 14.54 0.63
C GLU A 99 -0.22 13.88 0.74
N LEU A 100 -0.07 12.71 0.09
CA LEU A 100 1.19 11.99 0.03
C LEU A 100 1.55 11.74 -1.42
N LYS A 101 2.81 11.96 -1.76
CA LYS A 101 3.31 11.66 -3.09
C LYS A 101 3.84 10.23 -3.11
N THR A 102 3.29 9.41 -3.99
CA THR A 102 3.64 7.99 -4.09
C THR A 102 4.89 7.78 -4.96
N ALA A 103 5.44 6.57 -4.90
CA ALA A 103 6.54 6.16 -5.78
C ALA A 103 6.17 6.17 -7.26
N ASN A 104 4.88 6.11 -7.58
CA ASN A 104 4.33 6.23 -8.93
C ASN A 104 4.40 7.69 -9.44
N GLY A 105 4.58 8.67 -8.56
CA GLY A 105 4.59 10.09 -8.90
C GLY A 105 3.24 10.78 -8.77
N GLN A 106 2.18 10.02 -8.51
CA GLN A 106 0.83 10.58 -8.34
C GLN A 106 0.51 10.75 -6.86
N THR A 107 -0.51 11.54 -6.56
CA THR A 107 -0.89 11.88 -5.19
C THR A 107 -1.88 10.87 -4.63
N LEU A 108 -1.67 10.49 -3.38
CA LEU A 108 -2.55 9.69 -2.57
C LEU A 108 -3.02 10.55 -1.39
N TRP A 109 -4.25 10.38 -0.95
CA TRP A 109 -4.80 11.17 0.16
C TRP A 109 -5.10 10.28 1.36
N ILE A 110 -4.81 10.82 2.56
CA ILE A 110 -5.19 10.20 3.82
C ILE A 110 -6.26 11.06 4.44
N LYS A 111 -7.39 10.45 4.83
CA LYS A 111 -8.51 11.16 5.46
C LYS A 111 -8.94 10.44 6.72
N ARG A 112 -9.42 11.22 7.68
CA ARG A 112 -10.04 10.67 8.89
C ARG A 112 -11.41 10.07 8.52
N VAL A 113 -11.64 8.81 8.93
CA VAL A 113 -12.94 8.14 8.77
C VAL A 113 -13.72 8.18 10.08
N SER A 114 -13.01 8.07 11.20
CA SER A 114 -13.58 8.12 12.54
C SER A 114 -12.50 8.58 13.52
N ASP A 115 -12.82 8.69 14.79
CA ASP A 115 -11.86 9.11 15.82
C ASP A 115 -10.65 8.19 15.93
N LYS A 116 -10.74 6.95 15.43
CA LYS A 116 -9.70 5.94 15.58
C LYS A 116 -9.18 5.39 14.26
N HIS A 117 -9.76 5.80 13.12
CA HIS A 117 -9.42 5.20 11.84
C HIS A 117 -9.12 6.24 10.77
N LEU A 118 -8.12 5.93 9.96
CA LEU A 118 -7.78 6.67 8.75
C LEU A 118 -8.09 5.80 7.53
N ALA A 119 -8.31 6.43 6.39
CA ALA A 119 -8.47 5.76 5.12
C ALA A 119 -7.55 6.39 4.08
N VAL A 120 -7.11 5.56 3.14
CA VAL A 120 -6.32 5.96 1.99
C VAL A 120 -7.27 6.15 0.82
N TRP A 121 -7.15 7.28 0.10
CA TRP A 121 -8.04 7.63 -1.01
C TRP A 121 -7.22 7.89 -2.28
N ASP A 122 -7.76 7.47 -3.41
CA ASP A 122 -7.21 7.83 -4.72
C ASP A 122 -8.01 8.98 -5.35
N ALA A 123 -7.54 9.47 -6.50
CA ALA A 123 -8.20 10.56 -7.22
C ALA A 123 -9.54 10.15 -7.84
N LYS A 124 -9.79 8.85 -7.96
CA LYS A 124 -11.03 8.31 -8.52
C LYS A 124 -12.12 8.10 -7.48
N GLY A 125 -11.81 8.34 -6.21
CA GLY A 125 -12.77 8.18 -5.13
C GLY A 125 -12.79 6.81 -4.48
N HIS A 126 -11.85 5.92 -4.83
CA HIS A 126 -11.71 4.64 -4.13
C HIS A 126 -11.03 4.86 -2.79
N ALA A 127 -11.49 4.15 -1.77
CA ALA A 127 -10.94 4.28 -0.42
C ALA A 127 -10.64 2.92 0.19
N GLY A 128 -9.47 2.81 0.83
CA GLY A 128 -9.11 1.65 1.64
C GLY A 128 -8.90 2.09 3.07
N ARG A 129 -9.67 1.51 4.00
CA ARG A 129 -9.52 1.84 5.42
C ARG A 129 -8.31 1.11 5.99
N ILE A 130 -7.50 1.80 6.78
CA ILE A 130 -6.37 1.21 7.47
C ILE A 130 -6.92 0.34 8.61
N THR A 131 -6.72 -0.97 8.50
CA THR A 131 -7.23 -1.94 9.48
C THR A 131 -6.18 -2.31 10.51
N ILE A 132 -4.91 -2.38 10.10
CA ILE A 132 -3.77 -2.64 10.98
C ILE A 132 -2.70 -1.62 10.61
N SER A 133 -2.19 -0.89 11.60
CA SER A 133 -1.17 0.12 11.37
C SER A 133 0.14 -0.23 12.06
N ASN A 134 1.22 0.47 11.68
CA ASN A 134 2.52 0.39 12.35
C ASN A 134 3.14 -1.01 12.36
N VAL A 135 2.96 -1.79 11.29
CA VAL A 135 3.68 -3.06 11.15
C VAL A 135 5.08 -2.73 10.66
N MET A 136 6.04 -2.67 11.59
CA MET A 136 7.39 -2.21 11.30
C MET A 136 8.22 -3.23 10.55
N GLN A 137 9.06 -2.74 9.65
CA GLN A 137 9.99 -3.51 8.84
C GLN A 137 11.38 -2.90 8.99
N SER A 138 12.43 -3.65 8.64
CA SER A 138 13.79 -3.08 8.68
C SER A 138 13.96 -1.92 7.69
N ASN A 139 13.26 -1.94 6.57
CA ASN A 139 13.35 -0.91 5.52
C ASN A 139 12.05 -0.12 5.34
N GLY A 140 11.16 -0.10 6.32
CA GLY A 140 9.94 0.69 6.22
C GLY A 140 8.87 0.31 7.22
N VAL A 141 7.63 0.63 6.87
CA VAL A 141 6.45 0.33 7.67
C VAL A 141 5.31 -0.09 6.75
N ILE A 142 4.52 -1.06 7.18
CA ILE A 142 3.32 -1.51 6.47
C ILE A 142 2.08 -1.07 7.26
N HIS A 143 1.13 -0.48 6.55
CA HIS A 143 -0.23 -0.24 7.05
C HIS A 143 -1.18 -1.07 6.17
N VAL A 144 -1.90 -1.99 6.77
CA VAL A 144 -2.81 -2.89 6.03
C VAL A 144 -4.10 -2.15 5.72
N ILE A 145 -4.52 -2.20 4.45
CA ILE A 145 -5.77 -1.58 4.00
C ILE A 145 -6.74 -2.63 3.46
N ASP A 146 -8.03 -2.32 3.50
CA ASP A 146 -9.10 -3.25 3.16
C ASP A 146 -9.65 -3.07 1.74
N ASN A 147 -9.00 -2.25 0.92
CA ASN A 147 -9.39 -2.06 -0.47
C ASN A 147 -8.16 -1.66 -1.29
N VAL A 148 -8.21 -1.89 -2.59
CA VAL A 148 -7.13 -1.50 -3.52
C VAL A 148 -7.45 -0.12 -4.06
N VAL A 149 -6.51 0.83 -3.91
CA VAL A 149 -6.62 2.15 -4.54
C VAL A 149 -5.90 2.11 -5.89
N GLN A 150 -6.26 3.00 -6.80
CA GLN A 150 -5.77 2.96 -8.17
C GLN A 150 -5.25 4.32 -8.63
N PRO A 151 -4.13 4.36 -9.37
CA PRO A 151 -3.65 5.59 -9.97
C PRO A 151 -4.56 6.03 -11.11
N ASN A 152 -4.45 7.29 -11.47
CA ASN A 152 -5.15 7.81 -12.65
C ASN A 152 -4.63 7.19 -13.94
#